data_d5be19a46ed63bab1bdaee73d4d90cb0
#
_entry.id   d5be19a46ed63bab1bdaee73d4d90cb0
#
_cell.length_a   1.000
_cell.length_b   1.000
_cell.length_c   1.000
_cell.angle_alpha   90.00
_cell.angle_beta   90.00
_cell.angle_gamma   90.00
#
_symmetry.space_group_name_H-M   'P 1'
#
loop_
_entity.id
_entity.type
_entity.pdbx_description
1 polymer ?
#
loop_
_entity_poly.entity_id
_entity_poly.type
_entity_poly.pdbx_seq_one_letter_code
_entity_poly.pdbx_strand_id
1 'polypeptide(L)'
;MLPCDQLHPYHNHKFELYSGERLEDMVASIKENGVLSPIIVQPIEGGYEILIGHNRWNASKLAGLPTVPAIVKAGLTEDEAEMYVIESNVMQRGFENLRISEQAAAVALRHSEMFSQGKRNDILRELAILENPSAEPDTATLNPVGSKLDTSESVGKEYGVSKGSVVRLIRINKLIDELKALVDSGELSIRAGVELSFLSEETQTVVAECAEDCKIDMKTAKKLREAADSEGNIAPDTVHAILYGEDTEPKAKPKSVKISHDTYIKYFRNGEKPKEITETIEKALAFYFENMEEN
;
A
#
# COMPACT_ATOMS: atom_id res chain seq x y z
N MET A 1 -27.37 -11.29 -14.75
CA MET A 1 -27.39 -11.52 -13.30
C MET A 1 -26.50 -12.71 -12.99
N LEU A 2 -25.52 -12.55 -12.10
CA LEU A 2 -24.67 -13.66 -11.64
C LEU A 2 -24.84 -13.84 -10.14
N PRO A 3 -24.77 -15.11 -9.62
CA PRO A 3 -24.81 -15.39 -8.19
C PRO A 3 -23.59 -14.79 -7.48
N CYS A 4 -23.79 -14.18 -6.30
CA CYS A 4 -22.71 -13.56 -5.53
C CYS A 4 -21.67 -14.56 -5.03
N ASP A 5 -22.04 -15.82 -4.85
CA ASP A 5 -21.18 -16.92 -4.40
C ASP A 5 -20.27 -17.50 -5.49
N GLN A 6 -20.57 -17.21 -6.77
CA GLN A 6 -19.72 -17.56 -7.91
C GLN A 6 -18.75 -16.46 -8.30
N LEU A 7 -18.73 -15.34 -7.56
CA LEU A 7 -17.89 -14.19 -7.83
C LEU A 7 -16.70 -14.18 -6.88
N HIS A 8 -15.51 -14.01 -7.44
CA HIS A 8 -14.25 -13.96 -6.73
C HIS A 8 -13.57 -12.60 -6.98
N PRO A 9 -12.90 -12.02 -5.99
CA PRO A 9 -12.11 -10.83 -6.23
C PRO A 9 -10.98 -11.13 -7.22
N TYR A 10 -10.52 -10.11 -7.97
CA TYR A 10 -9.35 -10.24 -8.83
C TYR A 10 -8.16 -10.73 -8.01
N HIS A 11 -7.46 -11.76 -8.46
CA HIS A 11 -6.39 -12.44 -7.71
C HIS A 11 -5.25 -11.49 -7.31
N ASN A 12 -4.98 -10.46 -8.12
CA ASN A 12 -3.98 -9.42 -7.86
C ASN A 12 -4.65 -8.07 -7.56
N HIS A 13 -5.75 -8.06 -6.77
CA HIS A 13 -6.49 -6.85 -6.43
C HIS A 13 -5.73 -5.99 -5.42
N LYS A 14 -5.11 -4.91 -5.89
CA LYS A 14 -4.25 -4.01 -5.10
C LYS A 14 -5.00 -2.89 -4.39
N PHE A 15 -6.30 -2.70 -4.69
CA PHE A 15 -7.08 -1.56 -4.20
C PHE A 15 -7.90 -1.92 -2.97
N GLU A 16 -7.86 -1.04 -1.97
CA GLU A 16 -8.62 -1.23 -0.75
C GLU A 16 -10.12 -1.11 -0.98
N LEU A 17 -10.89 -2.00 -0.36
CA LEU A 17 -12.34 -1.91 -0.36
C LEU A 17 -12.82 -0.79 0.57
N TYR A 18 -14.01 -0.25 0.30
CA TYR A 18 -14.62 0.74 1.18
C TYR A 18 -14.89 0.15 2.55
N SER A 19 -14.75 0.99 3.58
CA SER A 19 -15.03 0.67 4.97
C SER A 19 -15.77 1.82 5.64
N GLY A 20 -16.27 1.61 6.86
CA GLY A 20 -16.98 2.63 7.65
C GLY A 20 -18.20 3.19 6.91
N GLU A 21 -18.48 4.47 7.14
CA GLU A 21 -19.67 5.19 6.64
C GLU A 21 -19.87 5.02 5.12
N ARG A 22 -18.80 5.10 4.34
CA ARG A 22 -18.89 4.95 2.88
C ARG A 22 -19.38 3.57 2.43
N LEU A 23 -19.01 2.52 3.15
CA LEU A 23 -19.53 1.17 2.89
C LEU A 23 -20.97 1.03 3.35
N GLU A 24 -21.31 1.58 4.51
CA GLU A 24 -22.66 1.56 5.08
C GLU A 24 -23.66 2.28 4.16
N ASP A 25 -23.30 3.45 3.64
CA ASP A 25 -24.09 4.20 2.66
C ASP A 25 -24.32 3.40 1.37
N MET A 26 -23.26 2.74 0.88
CA MET A 26 -23.39 1.90 -0.32
C MET A 26 -24.30 0.69 -0.06
N VAL A 27 -24.21 0.05 1.09
CA VAL A 27 -25.09 -1.07 1.48
C VAL A 27 -26.54 -0.60 1.58
N ALA A 28 -26.79 0.56 2.20
CA ALA A 28 -28.13 1.13 2.32
C ALA A 28 -28.72 1.44 0.93
N SER A 29 -27.95 2.10 0.06
CA SER A 29 -28.36 2.40 -1.31
C SER A 29 -28.68 1.14 -2.11
N ILE A 30 -27.85 0.09 -2.00
CA ILE A 30 -28.08 -1.18 -2.70
C ILE A 30 -29.31 -1.93 -2.16
N LYS A 31 -29.61 -1.85 -0.86
CA LYS A 31 -30.82 -2.41 -0.29
C LYS A 31 -32.08 -1.74 -0.83
N GLU A 32 -32.03 -0.44 -1.04
CA GLU A 32 -33.17 0.35 -1.50
C GLU A 32 -33.36 0.26 -3.01
N ASN A 33 -32.28 0.41 -3.79
CA ASN A 33 -32.34 0.62 -5.24
C ASN A 33 -31.78 -0.56 -6.05
N GLY A 34 -31.18 -1.56 -5.39
CA GLY A 34 -30.41 -2.58 -6.06
C GLY A 34 -29.08 -2.06 -6.60
N VAL A 35 -28.40 -2.89 -7.38
CA VAL A 35 -27.16 -2.50 -8.07
C VAL A 35 -27.50 -1.86 -9.41
N LEU A 36 -27.38 -0.54 -9.50
CA LEU A 36 -27.77 0.24 -10.68
C LEU A 36 -26.79 0.08 -11.86
N SER A 37 -25.49 0.01 -11.58
CA SER A 37 -24.47 -0.19 -12.61
C SER A 37 -23.89 -1.60 -12.50
N PRO A 38 -23.86 -2.38 -13.61
CA PRO A 38 -23.34 -3.74 -13.57
C PRO A 38 -21.85 -3.77 -13.18
N ILE A 39 -21.44 -4.87 -12.57
CA ILE A 39 -20.02 -5.20 -12.41
C ILE A 39 -19.46 -5.78 -13.70
N ILE A 40 -18.13 -5.71 -13.91
CA ILE A 40 -17.48 -6.41 -15.02
C ILE A 40 -16.69 -7.57 -14.44
N VAL A 41 -16.82 -8.72 -15.08
CA VAL A 41 -16.18 -9.96 -14.66
C VAL A 41 -15.58 -10.71 -15.85
N GLN A 42 -14.57 -11.55 -15.59
CA GLN A 42 -14.09 -12.55 -16.55
C GLN A 42 -14.38 -13.96 -16.04
N PRO A 43 -14.58 -14.95 -16.94
CA PRO A 43 -14.76 -16.33 -16.54
C PRO A 43 -13.40 -16.92 -16.08
N ILE A 44 -13.46 -17.68 -14.97
CA ILE A 44 -12.35 -18.48 -14.44
C ILE A 44 -12.85 -19.90 -14.17
N GLU A 45 -11.95 -20.82 -13.86
CA GLU A 45 -12.35 -22.16 -13.41
C GLU A 45 -13.13 -22.05 -12.09
N GLY A 46 -14.35 -22.54 -12.09
CA GLY A 46 -15.22 -22.54 -10.90
C GLY A 46 -16.06 -21.27 -10.68
N GLY A 47 -16.02 -20.27 -11.57
CA GLY A 47 -16.83 -19.08 -11.41
C GLY A 47 -16.40 -17.89 -12.28
N TYR A 48 -16.45 -16.71 -11.69
CA TYR A 48 -16.09 -15.46 -12.36
C TYR A 48 -15.23 -14.61 -11.45
N GLU A 49 -14.23 -13.99 -12.03
CA GLU A 49 -13.34 -13.05 -11.36
C GLU A 49 -13.78 -11.61 -11.65
N ILE A 50 -13.84 -10.79 -10.63
CA ILE A 50 -14.33 -9.41 -10.72
C ILE A 50 -13.19 -8.51 -11.18
N LEU A 51 -13.38 -7.80 -12.29
CA LEU A 51 -12.47 -6.78 -12.79
C LEU A 51 -12.88 -5.39 -12.32
N ILE A 52 -14.19 -5.12 -12.30
CA ILE A 52 -14.75 -3.82 -11.89
C ILE A 52 -15.93 -4.03 -10.97
N GLY A 53 -15.97 -3.25 -9.87
CA GLY A 53 -17.12 -3.21 -8.98
C GLY A 53 -16.97 -4.05 -7.73
N HIS A 54 -15.76 -4.32 -7.26
CA HIS A 54 -15.47 -5.03 -6.01
C HIS A 54 -16.26 -4.47 -4.82
N ASN A 55 -16.37 -3.14 -4.70
CA ASN A 55 -17.14 -2.49 -3.64
C ASN A 55 -18.65 -2.75 -3.80
N ARG A 56 -19.18 -2.73 -5.03
CA ARG A 56 -20.60 -3.04 -5.29
C ARG A 56 -20.93 -4.48 -4.96
N TRP A 57 -20.08 -5.43 -5.36
CA TRP A 57 -20.22 -6.83 -4.99
C TRP A 57 -20.14 -7.04 -3.47
N ASN A 58 -19.14 -6.47 -2.80
CA ASN A 58 -19.01 -6.56 -1.35
C ASN A 58 -20.24 -6.01 -0.63
N ALA A 59 -20.69 -4.82 -1.01
CA ALA A 59 -21.90 -4.21 -0.45
C ALA A 59 -23.17 -5.00 -0.77
N SER A 60 -23.27 -5.66 -1.94
CA SER A 60 -24.39 -6.52 -2.30
C SER A 60 -24.47 -7.76 -1.40
N LYS A 61 -23.34 -8.39 -1.09
CA LYS A 61 -23.27 -9.50 -0.12
C LYS A 61 -23.75 -9.06 1.26
N LEU A 62 -23.28 -7.91 1.74
CA LEU A 62 -23.70 -7.33 3.03
C LEU A 62 -25.18 -6.90 3.02
N ALA A 63 -25.69 -6.51 1.87
CA ALA A 63 -27.12 -6.20 1.68
C ALA A 63 -28.00 -7.45 1.61
N GLY A 64 -27.42 -8.65 1.50
CA GLY A 64 -28.14 -9.93 1.40
C GLY A 64 -28.69 -10.24 0.00
N LEU A 65 -28.16 -9.60 -1.04
CA LEU A 65 -28.58 -9.88 -2.42
C LEU A 65 -27.96 -11.21 -2.90
N PRO A 66 -28.76 -12.15 -3.44
CA PRO A 66 -28.23 -13.41 -3.95
C PRO A 66 -27.50 -13.28 -5.28
N THR A 67 -27.82 -12.24 -6.06
CA THR A 67 -27.27 -12.01 -7.40
C THR A 67 -26.95 -10.53 -7.63
N VAL A 68 -26.01 -10.25 -8.55
CA VAL A 68 -25.67 -8.91 -9.02
C VAL A 68 -25.70 -8.83 -10.53
N PRO A 69 -26.07 -7.68 -11.14
CA PRO A 69 -25.96 -7.49 -12.57
C PRO A 69 -24.48 -7.47 -12.96
N ALA A 70 -24.12 -8.26 -13.97
CA ALA A 70 -22.75 -8.40 -14.42
C ALA A 70 -22.65 -8.44 -15.95
N ILE A 71 -21.56 -7.87 -16.48
CA ILE A 71 -21.12 -7.99 -17.86
C ILE A 71 -19.93 -8.96 -17.86
N VAL A 72 -20.03 -10.02 -18.66
CA VAL A 72 -18.95 -11.02 -18.77
C VAL A 72 -18.05 -10.66 -19.94
N LYS A 73 -16.77 -10.50 -19.68
CA LYS A 73 -15.70 -10.30 -20.65
C LYS A 73 -14.90 -11.60 -20.75
N ALA A 74 -14.94 -12.26 -21.87
CA ALA A 74 -14.19 -13.49 -22.12
C ALA A 74 -13.01 -13.21 -23.06
N GLY A 75 -11.92 -13.99 -22.88
CA GLY A 75 -10.76 -13.94 -23.78
C GLY A 75 -9.83 -12.76 -23.53
N LEU A 76 -9.91 -12.11 -22.37
CA LEU A 76 -8.95 -11.08 -21.98
C LEU A 76 -7.59 -11.75 -21.68
N THR A 77 -6.52 -11.04 -22.05
CA THR A 77 -5.18 -11.36 -21.52
C THR A 77 -5.10 -10.89 -20.06
N GLU A 78 -4.12 -11.40 -19.31
CA GLU A 78 -3.86 -10.98 -17.94
C GLU A 78 -3.67 -9.46 -17.83
N ASP A 79 -2.88 -8.90 -18.73
CA ASP A 79 -2.61 -7.47 -18.80
C ASP A 79 -3.88 -6.64 -19.07
N GLU A 80 -4.77 -7.12 -19.96
CA GLU A 80 -6.05 -6.46 -20.21
C GLU A 80 -6.96 -6.51 -18.99
N ALA A 81 -6.99 -7.63 -18.28
CA ALA A 81 -7.75 -7.76 -17.03
C ALA A 81 -7.22 -6.79 -15.94
N GLU A 82 -5.90 -6.73 -15.73
CA GLU A 82 -5.28 -5.80 -14.79
C GLU A 82 -5.57 -4.34 -15.18
N MET A 83 -5.59 -4.01 -16.47
CA MET A 83 -5.95 -2.66 -16.94
C MET A 83 -7.38 -2.27 -16.55
N TYR A 84 -8.36 -3.16 -16.72
CA TYR A 84 -9.75 -2.89 -16.26
C TYR A 84 -9.78 -2.56 -14.76
N VAL A 85 -9.06 -3.34 -13.94
CA VAL A 85 -9.01 -3.14 -12.49
C VAL A 85 -8.39 -1.78 -12.15
N ILE A 86 -7.23 -1.45 -12.71
CA ILE A 86 -6.49 -0.23 -12.38
C ILE A 86 -7.22 1.01 -12.91
N GLU A 87 -7.56 1.06 -14.19
CA GLU A 87 -8.17 2.25 -14.81
C GLU A 87 -9.53 2.58 -14.19
N SER A 88 -10.34 1.58 -13.82
CA SER A 88 -11.60 1.83 -13.13
C SER A 88 -11.42 2.46 -11.75
N ASN A 89 -10.39 2.07 -11.00
CA ASN A 89 -10.10 2.66 -9.70
C ASN A 89 -9.54 4.09 -9.83
N VAL A 90 -8.64 4.34 -10.79
CA VAL A 90 -8.14 5.68 -11.10
C VAL A 90 -9.29 6.62 -11.48
N MET A 91 -10.20 6.17 -12.34
CA MET A 91 -11.35 6.97 -12.80
C MET A 91 -12.32 7.29 -11.65
N GLN A 92 -12.65 6.30 -10.81
CA GLN A 92 -13.65 6.47 -9.75
C GLN A 92 -13.15 7.25 -8.52
N ARG A 93 -11.86 7.20 -8.22
CA ARG A 93 -11.28 7.79 -7.00
C ARG A 93 -10.49 9.06 -7.27
N GLY A 94 -9.98 9.25 -8.48
CA GLY A 94 -8.93 10.19 -8.80
C GLY A 94 -7.55 9.69 -8.37
N PHE A 95 -6.53 9.95 -9.17
CA PHE A 95 -5.17 9.44 -8.93
C PHE A 95 -4.60 9.93 -7.57
N GLU A 96 -4.85 11.17 -7.20
CA GLU A 96 -4.37 11.80 -5.97
C GLU A 96 -4.96 11.20 -4.69
N ASN A 97 -6.13 10.54 -4.78
CA ASN A 97 -6.81 9.91 -3.66
C ASN A 97 -6.46 8.43 -3.50
N LEU A 98 -5.62 7.89 -4.39
CA LEU A 98 -5.10 6.54 -4.28
C LEU A 98 -3.95 6.48 -3.27
N ARG A 99 -3.79 5.35 -2.59
CA ARG A 99 -2.60 5.09 -1.77
C ARG A 99 -1.33 5.09 -2.64
N ILE A 100 -0.18 5.28 -2.04
CA ILE A 100 1.10 5.33 -2.77
C ILE A 100 1.35 4.03 -3.56
N SER A 101 1.05 2.88 -2.98
CA SER A 101 1.14 1.57 -3.65
C SER A 101 0.19 1.46 -4.85
N GLU A 102 -1.03 1.97 -4.73
CA GLU A 102 -2.04 2.00 -5.79
C GLU A 102 -1.62 2.96 -6.92
N GLN A 103 -1.10 4.15 -6.57
CA GLN A 103 -0.50 5.09 -7.53
C GLN A 103 0.69 4.46 -8.25
N ALA A 104 1.52 3.71 -7.52
CA ALA A 104 2.68 3.02 -8.08
C ALA A 104 2.26 1.96 -9.11
N ALA A 105 1.22 1.18 -8.84
CA ALA A 105 0.67 0.20 -9.76
C ALA A 105 0.12 0.88 -11.03
N ALA A 106 -0.68 1.95 -10.89
CA ALA A 106 -1.24 2.69 -12.01
C ALA A 106 -0.15 3.30 -12.92
N VAL A 107 0.86 3.92 -12.30
CA VAL A 107 1.99 4.51 -13.03
C VAL A 107 2.85 3.43 -13.71
N ALA A 108 3.11 2.32 -13.05
CA ALA A 108 3.92 1.23 -13.61
C ALA A 108 3.23 0.59 -14.82
N LEU A 109 1.92 0.31 -14.72
CA LEU A 109 1.12 -0.20 -15.82
C LEU A 109 1.15 0.77 -17.01
N ARG A 110 0.90 2.05 -16.75
CA ARG A 110 0.87 3.09 -17.78
C ARG A 110 2.22 3.33 -18.45
N HIS A 111 3.31 3.17 -17.70
CA HIS A 111 4.69 3.32 -18.19
C HIS A 111 5.16 2.08 -18.95
N SER A 112 4.59 0.91 -18.71
CA SER A 112 4.97 -0.33 -19.41
C SER A 112 4.66 -0.22 -20.90
N GLU A 113 5.54 -0.74 -21.76
CA GLU A 113 5.33 -0.80 -23.19
C GLU A 113 4.30 -1.88 -23.61
N MET A 114 3.78 -2.65 -22.64
CA MET A 114 2.90 -3.79 -22.85
C MET A 114 1.54 -3.40 -23.45
N PHE A 115 1.11 -2.15 -23.28
CA PHE A 115 -0.19 -1.68 -23.75
C PHE A 115 -0.07 -0.75 -24.96
N SER A 116 -0.73 -1.12 -26.05
CA SER A 116 -0.95 -0.17 -27.13
C SER A 116 -1.94 0.91 -26.66
N GLN A 117 -1.65 2.17 -26.96
CA GLN A 117 -2.50 3.32 -26.65
C GLN A 117 -3.96 3.08 -27.08
N GLY A 118 -4.20 2.33 -28.17
CA GLY A 118 -5.53 2.02 -28.67
C GLY A 118 -6.36 1.18 -27.70
N LYS A 119 -5.83 0.09 -27.20
CA LYS A 119 -6.56 -0.80 -26.27
C LYS A 119 -6.97 -0.08 -24.98
N ARG A 120 -6.06 0.71 -24.41
CA ARG A 120 -6.38 1.52 -23.23
C ARG A 120 -7.53 2.50 -23.52
N ASN A 121 -7.50 3.19 -24.66
CA ASN A 121 -8.54 4.13 -25.03
C ASN A 121 -9.90 3.44 -25.19
N ASP A 122 -9.94 2.23 -25.71
CA ASP A 122 -11.17 1.45 -25.83
C ASP A 122 -11.73 1.08 -24.45
N ILE A 123 -10.88 0.67 -23.51
CA ILE A 123 -11.26 0.39 -22.11
C ILE A 123 -11.78 1.66 -21.43
N LEU A 124 -11.07 2.79 -21.52
CA LEU A 124 -11.52 4.05 -20.94
C LEU A 124 -12.87 4.53 -21.49
N ARG A 125 -13.08 4.34 -22.81
CA ARG A 125 -14.37 4.68 -23.43
C ARG A 125 -15.48 3.79 -22.89
N GLU A 126 -15.25 2.50 -22.75
CA GLU A 126 -16.23 1.58 -22.18
C GLU A 126 -16.55 1.92 -20.71
N LEU A 127 -15.53 2.24 -19.91
CA LEU A 127 -15.70 2.69 -18.52
C LEU A 127 -16.57 3.95 -18.43
N ALA A 128 -16.28 4.94 -19.26
CA ALA A 128 -17.05 6.20 -19.29
C ALA A 128 -18.54 5.96 -19.64
N ILE A 129 -18.83 5.06 -20.58
CA ILE A 129 -20.21 4.69 -20.93
C ILE A 129 -20.90 3.98 -19.76
N LEU A 130 -20.20 3.14 -19.02
CA LEU A 130 -20.76 2.43 -17.86
C LEU A 130 -21.04 3.37 -16.67
N GLU A 131 -20.23 4.40 -16.49
CA GLU A 131 -20.46 5.40 -15.43
C GLU A 131 -21.58 6.39 -15.80
N ASN A 132 -21.66 6.78 -17.05
CA ASN A 132 -22.70 7.69 -17.53
C ASN A 132 -23.24 7.28 -18.91
N PRO A 133 -24.26 6.40 -18.97
CA PRO A 133 -24.81 5.90 -20.21
C PRO A 133 -25.40 6.98 -21.14
N SER A 134 -25.64 8.17 -20.61
CA SER A 134 -26.22 9.32 -21.38
C SER A 134 -25.16 10.33 -21.82
N ALA A 135 -23.90 10.18 -21.44
CA ALA A 135 -22.82 11.06 -21.87
C ALA A 135 -22.32 10.62 -23.26
N GLU A 136 -22.24 11.56 -24.20
CA GLU A 136 -21.43 11.31 -25.39
C GLU A 136 -19.95 11.22 -24.96
N PRO A 137 -19.22 10.17 -25.37
CA PRO A 137 -17.82 10.04 -25.00
C PRO A 137 -17.03 11.23 -25.57
N ASP A 138 -16.44 12.02 -24.69
CA ASP A 138 -15.60 13.15 -25.08
C ASP A 138 -14.34 12.63 -25.79
N THR A 139 -14.33 12.73 -27.12
CA THR A 139 -13.21 12.31 -27.95
C THR A 139 -12.01 13.23 -27.85
N ALA A 140 -12.13 14.37 -27.17
CA ALA A 140 -11.08 15.39 -27.05
C ALA A 140 -9.96 15.02 -26.06
N THR A 141 -10.21 14.11 -25.11
CA THR A 141 -9.20 13.63 -24.15
C THR A 141 -8.27 12.54 -24.71
N LEU A 142 -8.54 12.06 -25.92
CA LEU A 142 -7.83 10.97 -26.58
C LEU A 142 -6.82 11.47 -27.61
N ASN A 143 -5.99 12.47 -27.24
CA ASN A 143 -4.96 12.95 -28.16
C ASN A 143 -3.93 11.85 -28.46
N PRO A 144 -3.71 11.48 -29.72
CA PRO A 144 -2.60 10.65 -30.11
C PRO A 144 -1.34 11.49 -29.94
N VAL A 145 -0.58 11.26 -28.88
CA VAL A 145 0.73 11.89 -28.71
C VAL A 145 1.70 11.21 -29.66
N GLY A 146 1.73 11.69 -30.87
CA GLY A 146 2.77 11.42 -31.87
C GLY A 146 3.98 12.31 -31.63
N SER A 147 4.66 12.20 -30.51
CA SER A 147 5.99 12.78 -30.34
C SER A 147 6.81 11.89 -29.39
N LYS A 148 8.12 11.79 -29.65
CA LYS A 148 9.12 11.13 -28.81
C LYS A 148 9.30 11.85 -27.46
N LEU A 149 8.23 12.02 -26.69
CA LEU A 149 8.31 12.46 -25.31
C LEU A 149 8.81 11.28 -24.48
N ASP A 150 9.72 11.53 -23.55
CA ASP A 150 10.10 10.60 -22.51
C ASP A 150 8.81 10.06 -21.86
N THR A 151 8.63 8.75 -21.88
CA THR A 151 7.41 8.08 -21.38
C THR A 151 7.06 8.53 -19.96
N SER A 152 8.07 8.70 -19.10
CA SER A 152 7.87 9.19 -17.73
C SER A 152 7.36 10.64 -17.66
N GLU A 153 7.71 11.51 -18.62
CA GLU A 153 7.18 12.86 -18.68
C GLU A 153 5.74 12.89 -19.16
N SER A 154 5.40 12.04 -20.12
CA SER A 154 4.04 11.89 -20.62
C SER A 154 3.09 11.39 -19.54
N VAL A 155 3.48 10.32 -18.83
CA VAL A 155 2.72 9.76 -17.70
C VAL A 155 2.60 10.79 -16.56
N GLY A 156 3.67 11.55 -16.29
CA GLY A 156 3.65 12.60 -15.28
C GLY A 156 2.63 13.70 -15.59
N LYS A 157 2.53 14.14 -16.84
CA LYS A 157 1.56 15.14 -17.27
C LYS A 157 0.12 14.62 -17.15
N GLU A 158 -0.10 13.35 -17.47
CA GLU A 158 -1.42 12.72 -17.40
C GLU A 158 -1.96 12.66 -15.96
N TYR A 159 -1.13 12.28 -15.01
CA TYR A 159 -1.52 12.16 -13.60
C TYR A 159 -1.22 13.41 -12.75
N GLY A 160 -0.75 14.50 -13.36
CA GLY A 160 -0.44 15.74 -12.65
C GLY A 160 0.77 15.64 -11.71
N VAL A 161 1.69 14.71 -11.96
CA VAL A 161 2.88 14.48 -11.11
C VAL A 161 4.18 14.75 -11.87
N SER A 162 5.26 15.03 -11.13
CA SER A 162 6.55 15.26 -11.75
C SER A 162 7.17 13.99 -12.31
N LYS A 163 8.02 14.10 -13.35
CA LYS A 163 8.81 12.98 -13.88
C LYS A 163 9.56 12.23 -12.77
N GLY A 164 10.13 12.96 -11.81
CA GLY A 164 10.82 12.34 -10.67
C GLY A 164 9.88 11.54 -9.74
N SER A 165 8.61 11.94 -9.65
CA SER A 165 7.60 11.18 -8.91
C SER A 165 7.23 9.90 -9.66
N VAL A 166 7.06 9.98 -10.99
CA VAL A 166 6.81 8.80 -11.83
C VAL A 166 7.89 7.74 -11.64
N VAL A 167 9.18 8.14 -11.74
CA VAL A 167 10.30 7.21 -11.55
C VAL A 167 10.29 6.57 -10.17
N ARG A 168 10.00 7.34 -9.11
CA ARG A 168 9.90 6.79 -7.75
C ARG A 168 8.73 5.81 -7.62
N LEU A 169 7.56 6.14 -8.14
CA LEU A 169 6.38 5.26 -8.10
C LEU A 169 6.64 3.94 -8.84
N ILE A 170 7.30 3.97 -10.01
CA ILE A 170 7.72 2.75 -10.72
C ILE A 170 8.64 1.89 -9.84
N ARG A 171 9.52 2.51 -9.06
CA ARG A 171 10.39 1.78 -8.12
C ARG A 171 9.59 1.22 -6.95
N ILE A 172 8.67 1.99 -6.36
CA ILE A 172 7.79 1.51 -5.28
C ILE A 172 6.95 0.30 -5.71
N ASN A 173 6.50 0.26 -6.97
CA ASN A 173 5.76 -0.90 -7.47
C ASN A 173 6.56 -2.22 -7.42
N LYS A 174 7.89 -2.15 -7.35
CA LYS A 174 8.80 -3.32 -7.24
C LYS A 174 9.02 -3.81 -5.81
N LEU A 175 8.44 -3.16 -4.82
CA LEU A 175 8.47 -3.65 -3.44
C LEU A 175 7.52 -4.83 -3.29
N ILE A 176 7.81 -5.70 -2.34
CA ILE A 176 6.85 -6.69 -1.84
C ILE A 176 5.69 -5.99 -1.12
N ASP A 177 4.57 -6.66 -0.96
CA ASP A 177 3.34 -6.03 -0.45
C ASP A 177 3.45 -5.56 1.00
N GLU A 178 4.22 -6.26 1.83
CA GLU A 178 4.52 -5.87 3.22
C GLU A 178 5.24 -4.50 3.28
N LEU A 179 6.25 -4.29 2.44
CA LEU A 179 6.96 -2.99 2.38
C LEU A 179 6.12 -1.89 1.73
N LYS A 180 5.25 -2.23 0.77
CA LYS A 180 4.27 -1.28 0.23
C LYS A 180 3.29 -0.80 1.31
N ALA A 181 2.81 -1.72 2.16
CA ALA A 181 1.95 -1.37 3.29
C ALA A 181 2.61 -0.38 4.25
N LEU A 182 3.91 -0.53 4.52
CA LEU A 182 4.67 0.42 5.34
C LEU A 182 4.84 1.79 4.66
N VAL A 183 4.92 1.83 3.32
CA VAL A 183 4.92 3.10 2.58
C VAL A 183 3.55 3.76 2.65
N ASP A 184 2.49 3.01 2.52
CA ASP A 184 1.10 3.51 2.58
C ASP A 184 0.72 4.03 3.97
N SER A 185 1.20 3.39 5.04
CA SER A 185 1.02 3.86 6.42
C SER A 185 1.90 5.08 6.78
N GLY A 186 2.92 5.36 5.95
CA GLY A 186 3.91 6.42 6.21
C GLY A 186 5.02 6.03 7.19
N GLU A 187 5.07 4.78 7.63
CA GLU A 187 6.15 4.25 8.48
C GLU A 187 7.46 4.13 7.69
N LEU A 188 7.38 3.79 6.41
CA LEU A 188 8.49 3.80 5.47
C LEU A 188 8.35 4.98 4.50
N SER A 189 9.35 5.87 4.45
CA SER A 189 9.30 6.98 3.50
C SER A 189 9.43 6.47 2.05
N ILE A 190 8.79 7.17 1.08
CA ILE A 190 8.90 6.84 -0.35
C ILE A 190 10.37 6.75 -0.80
N ARG A 191 11.24 7.62 -0.29
CA ARG A 191 12.67 7.59 -0.64
C ARG A 191 13.38 6.35 -0.12
N ALA A 192 13.12 5.95 1.11
CA ALA A 192 13.65 4.72 1.67
C ALA A 192 13.11 3.49 0.92
N GLY A 193 11.82 3.46 0.60
CA GLY A 193 11.22 2.41 -0.23
C GLY A 193 11.88 2.30 -1.62
N VAL A 194 12.22 3.43 -2.25
CA VAL A 194 12.98 3.40 -3.52
C VAL A 194 14.34 2.73 -3.37
N GLU A 195 15.07 2.97 -2.27
CA GLU A 195 16.35 2.28 -2.04
C GLU A 195 16.13 0.78 -1.83
N LEU A 196 15.14 0.38 -1.03
CA LEU A 196 14.82 -1.03 -0.78
C LEU A 196 14.33 -1.76 -2.04
N SER A 197 13.72 -1.06 -2.99
CA SER A 197 13.24 -1.65 -4.25
C SER A 197 14.35 -2.15 -5.19
N PHE A 198 15.61 -1.95 -4.84
CA PHE A 198 16.76 -2.52 -5.56
C PHE A 198 17.22 -3.87 -4.98
N LEU A 199 16.66 -4.27 -3.84
CA LEU A 199 16.93 -5.55 -3.20
C LEU A 199 16.10 -6.65 -3.85
N SER A 200 16.58 -7.89 -3.75
CA SER A 200 15.82 -9.08 -4.17
C SER A 200 14.59 -9.27 -3.28
N GLU A 201 13.58 -10.00 -3.76
CA GLU A 201 12.36 -10.27 -2.98
C GLU A 201 12.67 -10.99 -1.67
N GLU A 202 13.62 -11.94 -1.67
CA GLU A 202 14.07 -12.64 -0.48
C GLU A 202 14.68 -11.66 0.55
N THR A 203 15.51 -10.75 0.09
CA THR A 203 16.12 -9.74 0.98
C THR A 203 15.04 -8.76 1.48
N GLN A 204 14.11 -8.35 0.63
CA GLN A 204 13.00 -7.49 1.03
C GLN A 204 12.13 -8.15 2.11
N THR A 205 11.91 -9.47 2.02
CA THR A 205 11.16 -10.22 3.04
C THR A 205 11.86 -10.15 4.40
N VAL A 206 13.17 -10.41 4.45
CA VAL A 206 13.94 -10.28 5.70
C VAL A 206 13.89 -8.86 6.27
N VAL A 207 13.97 -7.85 5.39
CA VAL A 207 13.86 -6.43 5.79
C VAL A 207 12.47 -6.12 6.34
N ALA A 208 11.41 -6.65 5.73
CA ALA A 208 10.03 -6.44 6.19
C ALA A 208 9.78 -7.07 7.56
N GLU A 209 10.28 -8.29 7.82
CA GLU A 209 10.24 -8.94 9.13
C GLU A 209 10.92 -8.09 10.21
N CYS A 210 12.09 -7.54 9.91
CA CYS A 210 12.80 -6.66 10.84
C CYS A 210 12.08 -5.32 11.05
N ALA A 211 11.28 -4.85 10.10
CA ALA A 211 10.59 -3.57 10.19
C ALA A 211 9.50 -3.54 11.28
N GLU A 212 9.04 -4.70 11.77
CA GLU A 212 8.13 -4.79 12.92
C GLU A 212 8.76 -4.24 14.20
N ASP A 213 10.08 -4.45 14.37
CA ASP A 213 10.81 -4.12 15.59
C ASP A 213 11.73 -2.90 15.44
N CYS A 214 12.08 -2.51 14.22
CA CYS A 214 12.99 -1.39 13.97
C CYS A 214 12.44 -0.42 12.92
N LYS A 215 12.77 0.87 13.08
CA LYS A 215 12.42 1.90 12.11
C LYS A 215 13.48 1.95 11.01
N ILE A 216 13.04 1.78 9.76
CA ILE A 216 13.91 1.88 8.60
C ILE A 216 13.89 3.32 8.08
N ASP A 217 14.99 4.04 8.30
CA ASP A 217 15.18 5.37 7.75
C ASP A 217 15.90 5.33 6.39
N MET A 218 16.00 6.49 5.73
CA MET A 218 16.68 6.63 4.46
C MET A 218 18.15 6.23 4.50
N LYS A 219 18.85 6.47 5.63
CA LYS A 219 20.27 6.15 5.79
C LYS A 219 20.47 4.64 5.88
N THR A 220 19.61 3.96 6.63
CA THR A 220 19.62 2.51 6.79
C THR A 220 19.25 1.82 5.47
N ALA A 221 18.19 2.28 4.78
CA ALA A 221 17.81 1.75 3.48
C ALA A 221 18.94 1.87 2.44
N LYS A 222 19.66 2.99 2.45
CA LYS A 222 20.82 3.20 1.58
C LYS A 222 21.98 2.27 1.90
N LYS A 223 22.28 2.01 3.19
CA LYS A 223 23.30 1.04 3.60
C LYS A 223 22.96 -0.38 3.16
N LEU A 224 21.69 -0.78 3.28
CA LEU A 224 21.24 -2.08 2.80
C LEU A 224 21.47 -2.19 1.28
N ARG A 225 21.10 -1.20 0.50
CA ARG A 225 21.34 -1.19 -0.93
C ARG A 225 22.84 -1.25 -1.29
N GLU A 226 23.70 -0.53 -0.54
CA GLU A 226 25.15 -0.51 -0.75
C GLU A 226 25.82 -1.85 -0.37
N ALA A 227 25.22 -2.62 0.55
CA ALA A 227 25.69 -3.93 0.97
C ALA A 227 25.22 -5.07 0.04
N ALA A 228 24.24 -4.81 -0.82
CA ALA A 228 23.68 -5.79 -1.75
C ALA A 228 24.65 -6.11 -2.91
N ASP A 229 24.61 -7.35 -3.35
CA ASP A 229 25.28 -7.78 -4.59
C ASP A 229 24.58 -7.22 -5.85
N SER A 230 25.05 -7.63 -7.03
CA SER A 230 24.50 -7.20 -8.33
C SER A 230 23.05 -7.62 -8.55
N GLU A 231 22.57 -8.65 -7.84
CA GLU A 231 21.22 -9.20 -7.93
C GLU A 231 20.31 -8.67 -6.81
N GLY A 232 20.84 -7.87 -5.89
CA GLY A 232 20.12 -7.30 -4.77
C GLY A 232 20.07 -8.19 -3.52
N ASN A 233 20.90 -9.23 -3.45
CA ASN A 233 20.91 -10.16 -2.34
C ASN A 233 21.83 -9.67 -1.23
N ILE A 234 21.39 -9.88 0.01
CA ILE A 234 22.17 -9.65 1.23
C ILE A 234 21.98 -10.86 2.15
N ALA A 235 23.05 -11.34 2.74
CA ALA A 235 22.93 -12.39 3.76
C ALA A 235 22.06 -11.89 4.94
N PRO A 236 21.13 -12.70 5.47
CA PRO A 236 20.23 -12.29 6.57
C PRO A 236 20.97 -11.70 7.77
N ASP A 237 22.08 -12.30 8.19
CA ASP A 237 22.91 -11.80 9.30
C ASP A 237 23.44 -10.39 9.04
N THR A 238 23.77 -10.08 7.78
CA THR A 238 24.21 -8.72 7.38
C THR A 238 23.04 -7.74 7.41
N VAL A 239 21.84 -8.16 6.99
CA VAL A 239 20.62 -7.34 7.12
C VAL A 239 20.39 -7.00 8.59
N HIS A 240 20.43 -7.99 9.47
CA HIS A 240 20.28 -7.80 10.93
C HIS A 240 21.37 -6.88 11.50
N ALA A 241 22.64 -7.07 11.12
CA ALA A 241 23.73 -6.20 11.59
C ALA A 241 23.54 -4.74 11.16
N ILE A 242 23.04 -4.49 9.94
CA ILE A 242 22.76 -3.13 9.45
C ILE A 242 21.57 -2.50 10.17
N LEU A 243 20.52 -3.28 10.44
CA LEU A 243 19.26 -2.78 11.03
C LEU A 243 19.38 -2.61 12.54
N TYR A 244 20.05 -3.53 13.25
CA TYR A 244 20.17 -3.52 14.71
C TYR A 244 21.54 -3.01 15.21
N GLY A 245 22.56 -2.89 14.31
CA GLY A 245 23.94 -2.52 14.64
C GLY A 245 24.82 -3.75 15.00
N GLU A 246 26.14 -3.62 14.81
CA GLU A 246 27.11 -4.72 14.96
C GLU A 246 27.24 -5.29 16.38
N ASP A 247 26.55 -4.73 17.39
CA ASP A 247 26.68 -5.08 18.80
C ASP A 247 25.34 -5.27 19.53
N THR A 248 24.38 -5.94 18.91
CA THR A 248 23.19 -6.28 19.69
C THR A 248 22.55 -7.60 19.25
N GLU A 249 22.70 -8.64 20.09
CA GLU A 249 21.52 -9.47 20.41
C GLU A 249 20.32 -8.53 20.60
N PRO A 250 19.09 -8.91 20.16
CA PRO A 250 17.93 -8.03 20.28
C PRO A 250 17.79 -7.59 21.74
N LYS A 251 18.28 -6.40 22.04
CA LYS A 251 18.04 -5.79 23.35
C LYS A 251 16.56 -5.55 23.41
N ALA A 252 15.85 -6.42 24.11
CA ALA A 252 14.49 -6.16 24.53
C ALA A 252 14.46 -4.70 25.00
N LYS A 253 13.67 -3.85 24.34
CA LYS A 253 13.56 -2.43 24.72
C LYS A 253 13.31 -2.41 26.22
N PRO A 254 14.14 -1.72 27.03
CA PRO A 254 13.91 -1.68 28.46
C PRO A 254 12.50 -1.16 28.67
N LYS A 255 11.64 -1.98 29.27
CA LYS A 255 10.27 -1.58 29.57
C LYS A 255 10.35 -0.31 30.40
N SER A 256 9.94 0.83 29.87
CA SER A 256 9.93 2.06 30.63
C SER A 256 8.97 1.90 31.80
N VAL A 257 9.50 1.95 33.01
CA VAL A 257 8.67 1.93 34.22
C VAL A 257 8.15 3.34 34.43
N LYS A 258 6.84 3.53 34.30
CA LYS A 258 6.19 4.80 34.64
C LYS A 258 5.98 4.85 36.14
N ILE A 259 6.68 5.77 36.83
CA ILE A 259 6.43 6.08 38.23
C ILE A 259 5.16 6.93 38.31
N SER A 260 4.19 6.54 39.14
CA SER A 260 2.97 7.34 39.33
C SER A 260 3.29 8.72 39.92
N HIS A 261 2.45 9.72 39.61
CA HIS A 261 2.64 11.07 40.12
C HIS A 261 2.69 11.11 41.66
N ASP A 262 1.87 10.33 42.30
CA ASP A 262 1.82 10.25 43.80
C ASP A 262 3.10 9.65 44.38
N THR A 263 3.72 8.68 43.69
CA THR A 263 5.00 8.13 44.09
C THR A 263 6.12 9.13 43.84
N TYR A 264 6.06 9.84 42.72
CA TYR A 264 7.05 10.85 42.34
C TYR A 264 7.11 11.97 43.37
N ILE A 265 5.96 12.63 43.72
CA ILE A 265 5.90 13.76 44.67
C ILE A 265 6.29 13.37 46.08
N LYS A 266 6.21 12.09 46.44
CA LYS A 266 6.60 11.57 47.75
C LYS A 266 8.09 11.64 47.99
N TYR A 267 8.91 11.49 46.94
CA TYR A 267 10.35 11.38 47.05
C TYR A 267 11.08 12.54 46.36
N PHE A 268 10.46 13.25 45.41
CA PHE A 268 11.08 14.34 44.68
C PHE A 268 10.30 15.62 44.82
N ARG A 269 11.00 16.77 44.96
CA ARG A 269 10.39 18.08 45.08
C ARG A 269 10.10 18.68 43.71
N ASN A 270 9.07 19.53 43.60
CA ASN A 270 8.81 20.28 42.38
C ASN A 270 9.99 21.21 42.04
N GLY A 271 10.63 20.98 40.88
CA GLY A 271 11.72 21.81 40.36
C GLY A 271 13.06 21.10 40.24
N GLU A 272 13.18 19.84 40.67
CA GLU A 272 14.42 19.05 40.42
C GLU A 272 14.60 18.75 38.92
N LYS A 273 15.85 18.81 38.47
CA LYS A 273 16.14 18.55 37.06
C LYS A 273 16.07 17.04 36.76
N PRO A 274 15.60 16.65 35.56
CA PRO A 274 15.50 15.22 35.20
C PRO A 274 16.78 14.41 35.43
N LYS A 275 17.96 15.02 35.25
CA LYS A 275 19.25 14.39 35.48
C LYS A 275 19.51 14.07 36.95
N GLU A 276 19.15 14.98 37.85
CA GLU A 276 19.30 14.81 39.32
C GLU A 276 18.35 13.72 39.85
N ILE A 277 17.13 13.63 39.25
CA ILE A 277 16.17 12.57 39.55
C ILE A 277 16.71 11.20 39.14
N THR A 278 17.25 11.09 37.91
CA THR A 278 17.86 9.84 37.43
C THR A 278 19.03 9.38 38.31
N GLU A 279 19.95 10.28 38.64
CA GLU A 279 21.09 9.97 39.52
C GLU A 279 20.63 9.53 40.92
N THR A 280 19.57 10.11 41.45
CA THR A 280 19.01 9.73 42.76
C THR A 280 18.39 8.33 42.72
N ILE A 281 17.67 8.02 41.65
CA ILE A 281 17.05 6.69 41.44
C ILE A 281 18.14 5.64 41.29
N GLU A 282 19.18 5.89 40.49
CA GLU A 282 20.30 4.97 40.28
C GLU A 282 21.02 4.68 41.61
N LYS A 283 21.32 5.69 42.44
CA LYS A 283 21.93 5.51 43.76
C LYS A 283 21.03 4.72 44.70
N ALA A 284 19.72 4.99 44.71
CA ALA A 284 18.76 4.27 45.54
C ALA A 284 18.67 2.78 45.15
N LEU A 285 18.67 2.48 43.86
CA LEU A 285 18.65 1.11 43.34
C LEU A 285 19.96 0.39 43.66
N ALA A 286 21.13 1.02 43.46
CA ALA A 286 22.42 0.44 43.82
C ALA A 286 22.45 0.09 45.30
N PHE A 287 22.10 1.01 46.18
CA PHE A 287 22.03 0.76 47.62
C PHE A 287 21.06 -0.37 47.99
N TYR A 288 19.90 -0.45 47.33
CA TYR A 288 18.91 -1.49 47.59
C TYR A 288 19.47 -2.88 47.23
N PHE A 289 20.07 -3.04 46.07
CA PHE A 289 20.58 -4.33 45.62
C PHE A 289 21.85 -4.76 46.36
N GLU A 290 22.77 -3.83 46.71
CA GLU A 290 23.94 -4.14 47.55
C GLU A 290 23.51 -4.68 48.92
N ASN A 291 22.44 -4.18 49.52
CA ASN A 291 21.94 -4.65 50.80
C ASN A 291 21.04 -5.90 50.73
N MET A 292 20.62 -6.33 49.52
CA MET A 292 19.86 -7.57 49.34
C MET A 292 20.77 -8.81 49.20
N GLU A 293 22.03 -8.64 48.81
CA GLU A 293 22.98 -9.73 48.71
C GLU A 293 23.58 -10.12 50.10
N GLU A 294 23.33 -9.34 51.15
CA GLU A 294 23.81 -9.63 52.53
C GLU A 294 22.74 -10.29 53.42
N ASN A 295 21.57 -10.62 52.96
CA ASN A 295 20.51 -11.35 53.64
C ASN A 295 20.10 -12.59 52.84
#